data_8db3289b464308f876600e22df81e347
#
_entry.id   8db3289b464308f876600e22df81e347
#
_cell.length_a   1.000
_cell.length_b   1.000
_cell.length_c   1.000
_cell.angle_alpha   90.00
_cell.angle_beta   90.00
_cell.angle_gamma   90.00
#
_symmetry.space_group_name_H-M   'P 1'
#
loop_
_entity.id
_entity.type
_entity.pdbx_description
1 polymer ?
#
loop_
_entity_poly.entity_id
_entity_poly.type
_entity_poly.pdbx_seq_one_letter_code
_entity_poly.pdbx_strand_id
1 'polypeptide(L)'
;EVVEKIAEIMGVDAKDSVDMVAYCACNGTKENAKNRFEYYGPKSCSSAVFVSGGHKMCDYGCLGFGDCVEACLFGAMGMGEDGLPFVDDSKCVGCGACVKACPKGIMKMMPKGAKVYLACNSKAKGKEVTDACVVGCIGCKICSLPKTTPSGAIKMNGDLPVVNYDIEDTLTGAKYKCPKGCFYDKGDESKSADQIAAEKEAFKAEEAKASEAAKKAALEKAAGN
;
A
#
# COMPACT_ATOMS: atom_id res chain seq x y z
N GLU A 1 27.26 -4.75 -17.61
CA GLU A 1 28.26 -5.72 -18.12
C GLU A 1 28.03 -7.15 -17.59
N VAL A 2 28.05 -7.42 -16.25
CA VAL A 2 27.80 -8.79 -15.72
C VAL A 2 26.35 -9.22 -15.94
N VAL A 3 25.39 -8.33 -15.66
CA VAL A 3 23.95 -8.58 -15.84
C VAL A 3 23.62 -8.83 -17.32
N GLU A 4 24.21 -8.08 -18.22
CA GLU A 4 24.02 -8.23 -19.67
C GLU A 4 24.55 -9.60 -20.15
N LYS A 5 25.72 -10.04 -19.70
CA LYS A 5 26.26 -11.34 -20.02
C LYS A 5 25.42 -12.50 -19.47
N ILE A 6 24.90 -12.36 -18.25
CA ILE A 6 23.99 -13.35 -17.68
C ILE A 6 22.68 -13.41 -18.47
N ALA A 7 22.13 -12.26 -18.83
CA ALA A 7 20.90 -12.16 -19.63
C ALA A 7 21.07 -12.81 -21.02
N GLU A 8 22.21 -12.57 -21.67
CA GLU A 8 22.58 -13.20 -22.94
C GLU A 8 22.64 -14.74 -22.85
N ILE A 9 23.29 -15.26 -21.78
CA ILE A 9 23.38 -16.71 -21.53
C ILE A 9 21.99 -17.30 -21.23
N MET A 10 21.14 -16.57 -20.52
CA MET A 10 19.79 -17.01 -20.13
C MET A 10 18.75 -16.80 -21.25
N GLY A 11 19.08 -16.10 -22.34
CA GLY A 11 18.18 -15.79 -23.42
C GLY A 11 17.05 -14.82 -23.04
N VAL A 12 17.29 -13.94 -22.04
CA VAL A 12 16.36 -12.92 -21.56
C VAL A 12 16.93 -11.53 -21.77
N ASP A 13 16.08 -10.51 -21.97
CA ASP A 13 16.57 -9.14 -22.14
C ASP A 13 16.85 -8.51 -20.77
N ALA A 14 18.08 -8.03 -20.55
CA ALA A 14 18.49 -7.40 -19.29
C ALA A 14 17.73 -6.07 -19.01
N LYS A 15 17.10 -5.48 -20.02
CA LYS A 15 16.35 -4.22 -19.92
C LYS A 15 14.98 -4.39 -19.26
N ASP A 16 14.45 -5.60 -19.17
CA ASP A 16 13.12 -5.89 -18.63
C ASP A 16 13.10 -6.05 -17.08
N SER A 17 14.27 -5.95 -16.41
CA SER A 17 14.32 -6.02 -14.96
C SER A 17 13.99 -4.66 -14.33
N VAL A 18 12.77 -4.50 -13.86
CA VAL A 18 12.38 -3.35 -13.02
C VAL A 18 12.95 -3.55 -11.62
N ASP A 19 13.71 -2.57 -11.11
CA ASP A 19 14.16 -2.57 -9.72
C ASP A 19 12.95 -2.57 -8.77
N MET A 20 12.85 -3.61 -7.96
CA MET A 20 11.74 -3.78 -7.03
C MET A 20 12.20 -3.55 -5.59
N VAL A 21 11.30 -3.00 -4.77
CA VAL A 21 11.47 -2.88 -3.32
C VAL A 21 10.30 -3.50 -2.58
N ALA A 22 10.56 -4.03 -1.40
CA ALA A 22 9.50 -4.53 -0.53
C ALA A 22 8.78 -3.37 0.17
N TYR A 23 7.51 -3.60 0.52
CA TYR A 23 6.75 -2.71 1.38
C TYR A 23 5.78 -3.50 2.27
N CYS A 24 5.36 -2.89 3.38
CA CYS A 24 4.38 -3.45 4.29
C CYS A 24 2.96 -3.02 3.87
N ALA A 25 2.14 -3.94 3.38
CA ALA A 25 0.75 -3.67 3.02
C ALA A 25 -0.18 -3.70 4.25
N CYS A 26 0.20 -3.00 5.30
CA CYS A 26 -0.59 -2.85 6.53
C CYS A 26 -0.19 -1.57 7.27
N ASN A 27 -1.17 -0.80 7.70
CA ASN A 27 -1.00 0.35 8.61
C ASN A 27 -1.73 0.11 9.95
N GLY A 28 -1.94 -1.16 10.31
CA GLY A 28 -2.53 -1.60 11.57
C GLY A 28 -1.50 -1.57 12.71
N THR A 29 -1.06 -0.37 13.09
CA THR A 29 -0.17 -0.13 14.24
C THR A 29 -0.80 -0.63 15.54
N LYS A 30 -0.07 -0.53 16.65
CA LYS A 30 -0.59 -0.83 18.00
C LYS A 30 -1.81 0.03 18.35
N GLU A 31 -1.89 1.25 17.83
CA GLU A 31 -2.98 2.20 18.06
C GLU A 31 -4.15 2.00 17.10
N ASN A 32 -3.85 1.66 15.84
CA ASN A 32 -4.84 1.58 14.77
C ASN A 32 -5.61 0.26 14.75
N ALA A 33 -4.99 -0.85 15.19
CA ALA A 33 -5.56 -2.18 15.11
C ALA A 33 -5.75 -2.81 16.47
N LYS A 34 -6.97 -3.28 16.75
CA LYS A 34 -7.31 -3.94 18.02
C LYS A 34 -6.76 -5.37 18.06
N ASN A 35 -6.44 -5.83 19.27
CA ASN A 35 -6.16 -7.23 19.53
C ASN A 35 -7.45 -7.93 19.99
N ARG A 36 -7.60 -9.21 19.63
CA ARG A 36 -8.69 -10.08 20.12
C ARG A 36 -8.31 -10.79 21.43
N PHE A 37 -7.01 -11.02 21.63
CA PHE A 37 -6.44 -11.61 22.85
C PHE A 37 -4.98 -11.20 23.01
N GLU A 38 -4.40 -11.42 24.18
CA GLU A 38 -2.97 -11.30 24.43
C GLU A 38 -2.25 -12.61 24.07
N TYR A 39 -1.15 -12.51 23.33
CA TYR A 39 -0.38 -13.65 22.88
C TYR A 39 0.88 -13.84 23.73
N TYR A 40 0.98 -14.96 24.41
CA TYR A 40 2.12 -15.31 25.27
C TYR A 40 3.04 -16.40 24.69
N GLY A 41 2.83 -16.82 23.44
CA GLY A 41 3.64 -17.81 22.74
C GLY A 41 4.98 -17.26 22.22
N PRO A 42 5.70 -18.08 21.42
CA PRO A 42 6.94 -17.66 20.77
C PRO A 42 6.76 -16.38 19.96
N LYS A 43 7.73 -15.46 20.05
CA LYS A 43 7.71 -14.15 19.35
C LYS A 43 8.03 -14.29 17.86
N SER A 44 7.19 -15.02 17.13
CA SER A 44 7.32 -15.30 15.70
C SER A 44 5.94 -15.22 15.05
N CYS A 45 5.85 -14.61 13.86
CA CYS A 45 4.61 -14.54 13.07
C CYS A 45 4.15 -15.93 12.64
N SER A 46 5.09 -16.78 12.25
CA SER A 46 4.83 -18.17 11.83
C SER A 46 4.22 -19.00 12.97
N SER A 47 4.66 -18.80 14.21
CA SER A 47 4.07 -19.48 15.37
C SER A 47 2.72 -18.89 15.76
N ALA A 48 2.62 -17.57 15.78
CA ALA A 48 1.41 -16.88 16.22
C ALA A 48 0.21 -17.10 15.29
N VAL A 49 0.43 -17.30 13.99
CA VAL A 49 -0.65 -17.52 13.02
C VAL A 49 -1.46 -18.79 13.30
N PHE A 50 -0.84 -19.81 13.92
CA PHE A 50 -1.54 -21.06 14.29
C PHE A 50 -2.55 -20.89 15.42
N VAL A 51 -2.42 -19.80 16.21
CA VAL A 51 -3.37 -19.50 17.27
C VAL A 51 -4.46 -18.58 16.72
N SER A 52 -5.55 -19.17 16.24
CA SER A 52 -6.72 -18.45 15.68
C SER A 52 -6.36 -17.39 14.62
N GLY A 53 -5.35 -17.64 13.80
CA GLY A 53 -4.89 -16.68 12.79
C GLY A 53 -4.07 -15.50 13.36
N GLY A 54 -3.74 -15.50 14.64
CA GLY A 54 -2.98 -14.45 15.33
C GLY A 54 -3.83 -13.61 16.29
N HIS A 55 -3.15 -12.83 17.11
CA HIS A 55 -3.75 -12.05 18.18
C HIS A 55 -4.48 -10.77 17.74
N LYS A 56 -4.24 -10.30 16.51
CA LYS A 56 -4.94 -9.13 15.95
C LYS A 56 -6.39 -9.45 15.62
N MET A 57 -7.30 -8.51 15.86
CA MET A 57 -8.71 -8.64 15.49
C MET A 57 -8.90 -8.68 13.96
N CYS A 58 -8.01 -8.04 13.20
CA CYS A 58 -7.96 -8.12 11.75
C CYS A 58 -7.25 -9.41 11.32
N ASP A 59 -7.98 -10.33 10.69
CA ASP A 59 -7.44 -11.60 10.19
C ASP A 59 -6.35 -11.43 9.12
N TYR A 60 -6.32 -10.29 8.48
CA TYR A 60 -5.39 -9.94 7.40
C TYR A 60 -4.28 -9.00 7.85
N GLY A 61 -4.22 -8.64 9.14
CA GLY A 61 -3.29 -7.66 9.68
C GLY A 61 -1.90 -8.22 9.98
N CYS A 62 -0.92 -7.33 10.03
CA CYS A 62 0.45 -7.64 10.46
C CYS A 62 0.44 -8.06 11.94
N LEU A 63 1.15 -9.15 12.26
CA LEU A 63 1.29 -9.65 13.63
C LEU A 63 2.42 -8.97 14.42
N GLY A 64 3.37 -8.32 13.73
CA GLY A 64 4.39 -7.48 14.36
C GLY A 64 5.52 -8.22 15.07
N PHE A 65 5.73 -9.52 14.80
CA PHE A 65 6.83 -10.28 15.44
C PHE A 65 8.13 -10.30 14.64
N GLY A 66 8.17 -9.78 13.40
CA GLY A 66 9.41 -9.50 12.70
C GLY A 66 10.02 -10.64 11.89
N ASP A 67 9.32 -11.77 11.62
CA ASP A 67 9.85 -12.86 10.77
C ASP A 67 10.37 -12.35 9.40
N CYS A 68 9.74 -11.30 8.84
CA CYS A 68 10.19 -10.67 7.61
C CYS A 68 11.50 -9.89 7.78
N VAL A 69 11.75 -9.33 8.96
CA VAL A 69 12.99 -8.62 9.31
C VAL A 69 14.13 -9.62 9.47
N GLU A 70 13.89 -10.72 10.20
CA GLU A 70 14.87 -11.80 10.38
C GLU A 70 15.26 -12.46 9.05
N ALA A 71 14.32 -12.57 8.11
CA ALA A 71 14.56 -13.10 6.78
C ALA A 71 15.36 -12.16 5.86
N CYS A 72 15.58 -10.90 6.25
CA CYS A 72 16.28 -9.93 5.42
C CYS A 72 17.80 -10.03 5.60
N LEU A 73 18.50 -10.67 4.64
CA LEU A 73 19.94 -10.83 4.66
C LEU A 73 20.72 -9.53 4.39
N PHE A 74 20.03 -8.50 3.88
CA PHE A 74 20.66 -7.24 3.47
C PHE A 74 20.54 -6.13 4.53
N GLY A 75 19.93 -6.43 5.69
CA GLY A 75 19.70 -5.42 6.73
C GLY A 75 18.85 -4.23 6.27
N ALA A 76 18.00 -4.46 5.26
CA ALA A 76 17.13 -3.45 4.68
C ALA A 76 15.81 -3.27 5.45
N MET A 77 15.58 -4.03 6.52
CA MET A 77 14.33 -4.01 7.27
C MET A 77 14.56 -3.86 8.76
N GLY A 78 13.63 -3.20 9.42
CA GLY A 78 13.55 -3.11 10.87
C GLY A 78 12.12 -3.12 11.37
N MET A 79 11.94 -3.25 12.70
CA MET A 79 10.63 -3.08 13.34
C MET A 79 10.51 -1.66 13.89
N GLY A 80 9.45 -0.98 13.52
CA GLY A 80 9.09 0.31 14.09
C GLY A 80 8.53 0.20 15.52
N GLU A 81 8.57 1.28 16.28
CA GLU A 81 7.97 1.37 17.63
C GLU A 81 6.45 1.17 17.58
N ASP A 82 5.83 1.48 16.45
CA ASP A 82 4.42 1.27 16.14
C ASP A 82 4.03 -0.21 15.97
N GLY A 83 5.04 -1.11 15.93
CA GLY A 83 4.89 -2.56 15.78
C GLY A 83 4.72 -3.04 14.36
N LEU A 84 5.03 -2.21 13.36
CA LEU A 84 5.06 -2.60 11.94
C LEU A 84 6.51 -2.66 11.41
N PRO A 85 6.79 -3.52 10.42
CA PRO A 85 8.08 -3.51 9.75
C PRO A 85 8.20 -2.32 8.80
N PHE A 86 9.35 -1.66 8.80
CA PHE A 86 9.74 -0.68 7.79
C PHE A 86 10.81 -1.24 6.86
N VAL A 87 10.94 -0.65 5.68
CA VAL A 87 11.90 -1.05 4.65
C VAL A 87 12.74 0.15 4.25
N ASP A 88 14.07 0.01 4.30
CA ASP A 88 15.03 0.95 3.77
C ASP A 88 15.24 0.66 2.26
N ASP A 89 14.65 1.49 1.42
CA ASP A 89 14.70 1.35 -0.04
C ASP A 89 16.13 1.44 -0.61
N SER A 90 17.05 2.09 0.11
CA SER A 90 18.46 2.23 -0.30
C SER A 90 19.23 0.91 -0.20
N LYS A 91 18.84 0.05 0.76
CA LYS A 91 19.45 -1.26 1.02
C LYS A 91 18.66 -2.43 0.43
N CYS A 92 17.38 -2.20 0.11
CA CYS A 92 16.53 -3.27 -0.43
C CYS A 92 16.94 -3.62 -1.85
N VAL A 93 17.26 -4.89 -2.08
CA VAL A 93 17.65 -5.43 -3.39
C VAL A 93 16.51 -6.19 -4.09
N GLY A 94 15.30 -6.13 -3.59
CA GLY A 94 14.14 -6.75 -4.24
C GLY A 94 14.11 -8.28 -4.22
N CYS A 95 14.88 -8.96 -3.38
CA CYS A 95 15.02 -10.43 -3.40
C CYS A 95 13.75 -11.21 -3.00
N GLY A 96 12.74 -10.58 -2.39
CA GLY A 96 11.47 -11.20 -2.00
C GLY A 96 11.53 -12.16 -0.81
N ALA A 97 12.65 -12.26 -0.07
CA ALA A 97 12.78 -13.14 1.09
C ALA A 97 11.74 -12.79 2.18
N CYS A 98 11.54 -11.51 2.46
CA CYS A 98 10.53 -11.01 3.41
C CYS A 98 9.08 -11.34 2.98
N VAL A 99 8.81 -11.38 1.67
CA VAL A 99 7.49 -11.76 1.13
C VAL A 99 7.22 -13.23 1.42
N LYS A 100 8.21 -14.10 1.19
CA LYS A 100 8.11 -15.54 1.46
C LYS A 100 8.00 -15.85 2.95
N ALA A 101 8.70 -15.09 3.80
CA ALA A 101 8.69 -15.29 5.26
C ALA A 101 7.38 -14.83 5.91
N CYS A 102 6.57 -13.99 5.25
CA CYS A 102 5.36 -13.45 5.86
C CYS A 102 4.17 -14.42 5.76
N PRO A 103 3.71 -15.07 6.85
CA PRO A 103 2.62 -16.06 6.80
C PRO A 103 1.25 -15.42 6.48
N LYS A 104 1.14 -14.09 6.63
CA LYS A 104 -0.08 -13.32 6.33
C LYS A 104 -0.07 -12.67 4.94
N GLY A 105 1.02 -12.77 4.18
CA GLY A 105 1.16 -12.14 2.88
C GLY A 105 1.07 -10.60 2.93
N ILE A 106 1.56 -10.00 4.03
CA ILE A 106 1.56 -8.54 4.25
C ILE A 106 2.69 -7.87 3.47
N MET A 107 3.86 -8.54 3.41
CA MET A 107 4.98 -8.02 2.63
C MET A 107 4.68 -8.21 1.14
N LYS A 108 4.82 -7.13 0.38
CA LYS A 108 4.61 -7.11 -1.07
C LYS A 108 5.76 -6.38 -1.75
N MET A 109 5.82 -6.51 -3.07
CA MET A 109 6.83 -5.85 -3.90
C MET A 109 6.17 -4.74 -4.70
N MET A 110 6.91 -3.64 -4.91
CA MET A 110 6.54 -2.57 -5.83
C MET A 110 7.79 -2.05 -6.55
N PRO A 111 7.66 -1.39 -7.71
CA PRO A 111 8.79 -0.72 -8.35
C PRO A 111 9.45 0.31 -7.42
N LYS A 112 10.78 0.39 -7.43
CA LYS A 112 11.55 1.30 -6.57
C LYS A 112 11.18 2.78 -6.77
N GLY A 113 10.72 3.15 -7.96
CA GLY A 113 10.25 4.50 -8.28
C GLY A 113 8.84 4.83 -7.78
N ALA A 114 8.04 3.82 -7.38
CA ALA A 114 6.69 4.04 -6.90
C ALA A 114 6.69 4.61 -5.48
N LYS A 115 5.96 5.70 -5.28
CA LYS A 115 5.87 6.37 -3.97
C LYS A 115 4.62 5.98 -3.20
N VAL A 116 3.49 5.81 -3.89
CA VAL A 116 2.19 5.56 -3.27
C VAL A 116 1.82 4.08 -3.37
N TYR A 117 1.40 3.51 -2.26
CA TYR A 117 0.95 2.12 -2.19
C TYR A 117 -0.26 1.96 -1.25
N LEU A 118 -0.97 0.85 -1.40
CA LEU A 118 -2.07 0.49 -0.49
C LEU A 118 -1.51 -0.15 0.78
N ALA A 119 -1.63 0.54 1.91
CA ALA A 119 -1.23 0.07 3.23
C ALA A 119 -2.35 -0.71 3.94
N CYS A 120 -3.00 -1.61 3.21
CA CYS A 120 -4.02 -2.53 3.74
C CYS A 120 -4.06 -3.82 2.92
N ASN A 121 -4.26 -4.96 3.59
CA ASN A 121 -4.38 -6.28 2.98
C ASN A 121 -5.72 -6.97 3.33
N SER A 122 -6.66 -6.26 3.97
CA SER A 122 -7.93 -6.81 4.42
C SER A 122 -8.82 -7.15 3.24
N LYS A 123 -9.36 -8.38 3.24
CA LYS A 123 -10.40 -8.82 2.31
C LYS A 123 -11.80 -8.70 2.91
N ALA A 124 -11.89 -8.29 4.18
CA ALA A 124 -13.14 -8.00 4.86
C ALA A 124 -13.73 -6.65 4.40
N LYS A 125 -14.97 -6.38 4.75
CA LYS A 125 -15.73 -5.23 4.25
C LYS A 125 -16.47 -4.49 5.37
N GLY A 126 -16.64 -3.19 5.16
CA GLY A 126 -17.53 -2.35 5.96
C GLY A 126 -17.25 -2.39 7.45
N LYS A 127 -18.26 -2.79 8.24
CA LYS A 127 -18.22 -2.76 9.70
C LYS A 127 -17.18 -3.72 10.29
N GLU A 128 -17.01 -4.90 9.73
CA GLU A 128 -16.02 -5.88 10.17
C GLU A 128 -14.61 -5.28 10.20
N VAL A 129 -14.26 -4.50 9.16
CA VAL A 129 -12.98 -3.79 9.11
C VAL A 129 -12.90 -2.67 10.14
N THR A 130 -13.94 -1.84 10.25
CA THR A 130 -13.92 -0.69 11.17
C THR A 130 -13.90 -1.09 12.63
N ASP A 131 -14.48 -2.23 12.98
CA ASP A 131 -14.43 -2.79 14.32
C ASP A 131 -13.03 -3.28 14.68
N ALA A 132 -12.26 -3.79 13.70
CA ALA A 132 -10.93 -4.35 13.88
C ALA A 132 -9.79 -3.31 13.73
N CYS A 133 -9.95 -2.31 12.84
CA CYS A 133 -8.90 -1.36 12.49
C CYS A 133 -9.48 -0.02 12.05
N VAL A 134 -9.00 1.08 12.63
CA VAL A 134 -9.52 2.43 12.33
C VAL A 134 -9.13 2.93 10.95
N VAL A 135 -8.00 2.46 10.41
CA VAL A 135 -7.45 2.85 9.08
C VAL A 135 -7.63 1.76 8.02
N GLY A 136 -8.38 0.70 8.31
CA GLY A 136 -8.56 -0.42 7.39
C GLY A 136 -9.41 -0.07 6.16
N CYS A 137 -9.09 -0.69 5.01
CA CYS A 137 -9.86 -0.53 3.77
C CYS A 137 -11.25 -1.16 3.91
N ILE A 138 -12.30 -0.35 3.81
CA ILE A 138 -13.71 -0.78 3.96
C ILE A 138 -14.34 -1.29 2.66
N GLY A 139 -13.57 -1.41 1.58
CA GLY A 139 -14.08 -1.88 0.28
C GLY A 139 -15.03 -0.91 -0.42
N CYS A 140 -14.91 0.39 -0.18
CA CYS A 140 -15.83 1.41 -0.74
C CYS A 140 -15.67 1.65 -2.25
N LYS A 141 -14.62 1.13 -2.87
CA LYS A 141 -14.31 1.19 -4.32
C LYS A 141 -14.07 2.60 -4.89
N ILE A 142 -14.05 3.65 -4.07
CA ILE A 142 -13.85 5.04 -4.53
C ILE A 142 -12.54 5.20 -5.27
N CYS A 143 -11.46 4.55 -4.81
CA CYS A 143 -10.14 4.63 -5.41
C CYS A 143 -10.06 4.05 -6.84
N SER A 144 -10.92 3.10 -7.20
CA SER A 144 -10.95 2.48 -8.53
C SER A 144 -11.90 3.16 -9.52
N LEU A 145 -12.60 4.21 -9.12
CA LEU A 145 -13.48 4.95 -10.03
C LEU A 145 -12.66 5.73 -11.07
N PRO A 146 -13.09 5.81 -12.33
CA PRO A 146 -12.42 6.62 -13.37
C PRO A 146 -12.25 8.10 -12.98
N LYS A 147 -13.12 8.61 -12.13
CA LYS A 147 -13.06 9.96 -11.55
C LYS A 147 -11.92 10.12 -10.52
N THR A 148 -11.45 9.03 -9.94
CA THR A 148 -10.40 9.04 -8.92
C THR A 148 -9.05 8.60 -9.50
N THR A 149 -9.05 7.55 -10.31
CA THR A 149 -7.88 7.00 -11.00
C THR A 149 -8.22 6.84 -12.48
N PRO A 150 -8.12 7.92 -13.28
CA PRO A 150 -8.50 7.90 -14.70
C PRO A 150 -7.67 6.91 -15.53
N SER A 151 -6.42 6.66 -15.15
CA SER A 151 -5.51 5.70 -15.79
C SER A 151 -5.99 4.25 -15.72
N GLY A 152 -6.87 3.92 -14.75
CA GLY A 152 -7.25 2.54 -14.46
C GLY A 152 -6.16 1.73 -13.75
N ALA A 153 -5.15 2.39 -13.18
CA ALA A 153 -4.07 1.73 -12.43
C ALA A 153 -4.56 0.99 -11.17
N ILE A 154 -5.76 1.31 -10.68
CA ILE A 154 -6.34 0.60 -9.54
C ILE A 154 -7.51 -0.27 -10.00
N LYS A 155 -7.39 -1.57 -9.80
CA LYS A 155 -8.45 -2.55 -10.02
C LYS A 155 -8.90 -3.17 -8.71
N MET A 156 -10.15 -3.57 -8.63
CA MET A 156 -10.67 -4.28 -7.44
C MET A 156 -10.46 -5.79 -7.59
N ASN A 157 -9.92 -6.41 -6.54
CA ASN A 157 -9.92 -7.85 -6.36
C ASN A 157 -10.85 -8.18 -5.17
N GLY A 158 -12.11 -8.50 -5.47
CA GLY A 158 -13.16 -8.54 -4.46
C GLY A 158 -13.40 -7.14 -3.86
N ASP A 159 -13.21 -7.01 -2.56
CA ASP A 159 -13.36 -5.73 -1.84
C ASP A 159 -12.02 -5.03 -1.56
N LEU A 160 -10.89 -5.60 -1.98
CA LEU A 160 -9.56 -5.00 -1.82
C LEU A 160 -9.07 -4.40 -3.15
N PRO A 161 -8.67 -3.13 -3.19
CA PRO A 161 -8.03 -2.55 -4.37
C PRO A 161 -6.61 -3.12 -4.57
N VAL A 162 -6.25 -3.32 -5.82
CA VAL A 162 -4.92 -3.75 -6.24
C VAL A 162 -4.37 -2.69 -7.19
N VAL A 163 -3.17 -2.23 -6.92
CA VAL A 163 -2.45 -1.27 -7.75
C VAL A 163 -1.67 -2.03 -8.83
N ASN A 164 -1.90 -1.65 -10.09
CA ASN A 164 -1.05 -2.07 -11.20
C ASN A 164 0.00 -0.98 -11.46
N TYR A 165 1.24 -1.25 -11.11
CA TYR A 165 2.36 -0.33 -11.27
C TYR A 165 2.94 -0.31 -12.69
N ASP A 166 2.49 -1.15 -13.61
CA ASP A 166 2.85 -1.07 -15.04
C ASP A 166 2.18 0.12 -15.74
N ILE A 167 1.13 0.66 -15.10
CA ILE A 167 0.42 1.86 -15.55
C ILE A 167 0.97 3.04 -14.77
N GLU A 168 1.59 3.99 -15.48
CA GLU A 168 2.09 5.22 -14.86
C GLU A 168 0.94 6.04 -14.27
N ASP A 169 0.92 6.17 -12.95
CA ASP A 169 -0.04 7.00 -12.20
C ASP A 169 0.58 7.44 -10.88
N THR A 170 0.35 8.66 -10.49
CA THR A 170 0.80 9.20 -9.20
C THR A 170 -0.03 8.69 -8.02
N LEU A 171 -1.20 8.10 -8.30
CA LEU A 171 -2.20 7.64 -7.33
C LEU A 171 -2.67 8.73 -6.34
N THR A 172 -2.44 10.00 -6.68
CA THR A 172 -2.77 11.16 -5.84
C THR A 172 -4.28 11.24 -5.57
N GLY A 173 -5.11 10.94 -6.58
CA GLY A 173 -6.56 10.85 -6.41
C GLY A 173 -6.97 9.79 -5.40
N ALA A 174 -6.38 8.62 -5.45
CA ALA A 174 -6.65 7.53 -4.51
C ALA A 174 -6.19 7.89 -3.08
N LYS A 175 -5.01 8.52 -2.93
CA LYS A 175 -4.46 8.99 -1.66
C LYS A 175 -5.40 9.95 -0.95
N TYR A 176 -5.87 11.01 -1.63
CA TYR A 176 -6.63 12.08 -0.99
C TYR A 176 -8.14 11.82 -0.91
N LYS A 177 -8.71 10.98 -1.79
CA LYS A 177 -10.14 10.64 -1.78
C LYS A 177 -10.46 9.40 -0.93
N CYS A 178 -9.46 8.67 -0.47
CA CYS A 178 -9.69 7.51 0.39
C CYS A 178 -10.22 7.96 1.76
N PRO A 179 -11.47 7.58 2.16
CA PRO A 179 -12.06 8.04 3.42
C PRO A 179 -11.35 7.46 4.65
N LYS A 180 -10.57 6.38 4.47
CA LYS A 180 -9.81 5.69 5.52
C LYS A 180 -8.31 5.95 5.46
N GLY A 181 -7.83 6.75 4.49
CA GLY A 181 -6.40 7.02 4.34
C GLY A 181 -5.57 5.75 4.11
N CYS A 182 -6.11 4.78 3.33
CA CYS A 182 -5.44 3.49 3.14
C CYS A 182 -4.25 3.56 2.19
N PHE A 183 -4.12 4.62 1.40
CA PHE A 183 -2.99 4.83 0.50
C PHE A 183 -1.91 5.62 1.22
N TYR A 184 -0.75 5.01 1.36
CA TYR A 184 0.42 5.60 2.00
C TYR A 184 1.38 6.12 0.95
N ASP A 185 1.96 7.29 1.18
CA ASP A 185 2.95 7.91 0.32
C ASP A 185 4.28 8.00 1.08
N LYS A 186 5.30 7.31 0.59
CA LYS A 186 6.65 7.36 1.19
C LYS A 186 7.22 8.77 1.22
N GLY A 187 6.80 9.62 0.29
CA GLY A 187 7.20 11.04 0.28
C GLY A 187 6.65 11.85 1.46
N ASP A 188 5.62 11.37 2.14
CA ASP A 188 5.05 12.05 3.30
C ASP A 188 5.87 11.86 4.58
N GLU A 189 6.77 10.86 4.64
CA GLU A 189 7.62 10.61 5.81
C GLU A 189 8.54 11.81 6.15
N SER A 190 8.90 12.61 5.15
CA SER A 190 9.73 13.81 5.30
C SER A 190 8.93 15.11 5.49
N LYS A 191 7.58 15.04 5.47
CA LYS A 191 6.69 16.20 5.50
C LYS A 191 6.04 16.37 6.88
N SER A 192 5.80 17.63 7.27
CA SER A 192 4.97 17.91 8.44
C SER A 192 3.49 17.67 8.15
N ALA A 193 2.69 17.47 9.21
CA ALA A 193 1.23 17.31 9.09
C ALA A 193 0.57 18.49 8.37
N ASP A 194 1.07 19.71 8.60
CA ASP A 194 0.57 20.94 7.96
C ASP A 194 0.86 20.95 6.45
N GLN A 195 2.03 20.46 6.03
CA GLN A 195 2.37 20.34 4.61
C GLN A 195 1.47 19.33 3.90
N ILE A 196 1.21 18.19 4.52
CA ILE A 196 0.30 17.16 3.97
C ILE A 196 -1.14 17.69 3.90
N ALA A 197 -1.58 18.45 4.91
CA ALA A 197 -2.89 19.08 4.92
C ALA A 197 -3.02 20.13 3.81
N ALA A 198 -2.00 20.96 3.61
CA ALA A 198 -1.97 21.96 2.54
C ALA A 198 -2.01 21.32 1.13
N GLU A 199 -1.27 20.23 0.91
CA GLU A 199 -1.31 19.49 -0.36
C GLU A 199 -2.70 18.90 -0.61
N LYS A 200 -3.37 18.38 0.43
CA LYS A 200 -4.72 17.86 0.33
C LYS A 200 -5.75 18.95 -0.01
N GLU A 201 -5.59 20.13 0.54
CA GLU A 201 -6.46 21.28 0.22
C GLU A 201 -6.21 21.79 -1.20
N ALA A 202 -4.95 21.89 -1.62
CA ALA A 202 -4.58 22.26 -2.98
C ALA A 202 -5.19 21.28 -4.00
N PHE A 203 -5.08 19.98 -3.74
CA PHE A 203 -5.70 18.95 -4.59
C PHE A 203 -7.23 19.12 -4.70
N LYS A 204 -7.91 19.37 -3.59
CA LYS A 204 -9.38 19.61 -3.59
C LYS A 204 -9.76 20.85 -4.39
N ALA A 205 -8.97 21.93 -4.26
CA ALA A 205 -9.21 23.18 -4.99
C ALA A 205 -9.02 22.99 -6.50
N GLU A 206 -8.01 22.24 -6.90
CA GLU A 206 -7.76 21.91 -8.31
C GLU A 206 -8.87 21.05 -8.90
N GLU A 207 -9.35 20.05 -8.16
CA GLU A 207 -10.49 19.22 -8.56
C GLU A 207 -11.79 20.00 -8.70
N ALA A 208 -12.04 20.95 -7.80
CA ALA A 208 -13.21 21.83 -7.88
C ALA A 208 -13.17 22.66 -9.16
N LYS A 209 -12.01 23.27 -9.48
CA LYS A 209 -11.81 24.04 -10.72
C LYS A 209 -12.01 23.19 -11.97
N ALA A 210 -11.45 21.97 -11.99
CA ALA A 210 -11.61 21.04 -13.11
C ALA A 210 -13.08 20.61 -13.29
N SER A 211 -13.81 20.40 -12.18
CA SER A 211 -15.24 20.07 -12.21
C SER A 211 -16.10 21.23 -12.73
N GLU A 212 -15.80 22.48 -12.35
CA GLU A 212 -16.47 23.67 -12.87
C GLU A 212 -16.20 23.88 -14.35
N ALA A 213 -14.94 23.75 -14.78
CA ALA A 213 -14.57 23.83 -16.19
C ALA A 213 -15.30 22.78 -17.04
N ALA A 214 -15.38 21.54 -16.55
CA ALA A 214 -16.11 20.47 -17.23
C ALA A 214 -17.63 20.74 -17.32
N LYS A 215 -18.22 21.29 -16.26
CA LYS A 215 -19.65 21.70 -16.27
C LYS A 215 -19.91 22.84 -17.27
N LYS A 216 -19.02 23.83 -17.31
CA LYS A 216 -19.12 24.96 -18.25
C LYS A 216 -19.01 24.48 -19.70
N ALA A 217 -18.03 23.60 -19.98
CA ALA A 217 -17.88 23.03 -21.31
C ALA A 217 -19.08 22.14 -21.74
N ALA A 218 -19.71 21.44 -20.80
CA ALA A 218 -20.93 20.67 -21.07
C ALA A 218 -22.13 21.54 -21.35
N LEU A 219 -22.27 22.66 -20.64
CA LEU A 219 -23.34 23.66 -20.86
C LEU A 219 -23.19 24.38 -22.24
N GLU A 220 -21.96 24.73 -22.61
CA GLU A 220 -21.65 25.35 -23.91
C GLU A 220 -21.97 24.38 -25.07
N LYS A 221 -21.66 23.09 -24.92
CA LYS A 221 -22.03 22.07 -25.92
C LYS A 221 -23.55 21.85 -26.01
N ALA A 222 -24.27 21.95 -24.91
CA ALA A 222 -25.73 21.81 -24.90
C ALA A 222 -26.48 23.07 -25.47
N ALA A 223 -25.87 24.24 -25.37
CA ALA A 223 -26.44 25.50 -25.89
C ALA A 223 -26.12 25.74 -27.37
N GLY A 224 -25.17 25.00 -27.96
CA GLY A 224 -24.76 25.10 -29.36
C GLY A 224 -25.42 24.10 -30.31
N ASN A 225 -26.41 23.34 -29.84
CA ASN A 225 -27.26 22.40 -30.63
C ASN A 225 -28.70 22.90 -30.58
#